data_1a71373ed0d538aef29d76fc882722d0
#
_entry.id   1a71373ed0d538aef29d76fc882722d0
#
_cell.length_a   1.000
_cell.length_b   1.000
_cell.length_c   1.000
_cell.angle_alpha   90.00
_cell.angle_beta   90.00
_cell.angle_gamma   90.00
#
_symmetry.space_group_name_H-M   'P 1'
#
loop_
_entity.id
_entity.type
_entity.pdbx_description
1 polymer ?
#
loop_
_entity_poly.entity_id
_entity_poly.type
_entity_poly.pdbx_seq_one_letter_code
_entity_poly.pdbx_strand_id
1 'polypeptide(L)'
;WADWGKLENDKYIPVTRSDEMDTWKEVGEIPTAWLPARVRTRDQAHAEWDNYATQDDVIEFMKPFRDSIWHSNNPAYTIKSGFAMPGMDNRGCAGWGRGHFYYIPRNNGETYQSMWKFCMAEKDSLDMMFIASWSDYTEGHEIEPTIENGDRELHTTLKYAAEFKDEQADERGLTLPLMLFRLRKEARFLEKTKMDVSACQRSLDKAALLISQGRYPVAIGLLSQIENDVKTAKSALAVEMMRLRESDMKIQGKRKSGGYNAEETLSISLPKELVSKLQMNNYVGYLYFEYLDKGNESLFIRSSTQREPKEPFKIVSRIRTDNTGEWKSAKVEL
;
A
#
# COMPACT_ATOMS: atom_id res chain seq x y z
N TRP A 1 -15.80 16.25 -2.89
CA TRP A 1 -14.93 16.75 -1.82
C TRP A 1 -14.02 17.78 -2.45
N ALA A 2 -14.04 19.01 -1.95
CA ALA A 2 -13.03 20.00 -2.29
C ALA A 2 -11.93 19.87 -1.24
N ASP A 3 -10.72 19.49 -1.66
CA ASP A 3 -9.55 19.57 -0.81
C ASP A 3 -9.04 21.00 -0.81
N TRP A 4 -8.96 21.56 0.37
CA TRP A 4 -8.57 22.95 0.58
C TRP A 4 -7.10 23.02 0.94
N GLY A 5 -6.27 23.43 -0.01
CA GLY A 5 -4.88 23.82 0.27
C GLY A 5 -4.84 25.19 0.94
N LYS A 6 -4.21 25.30 2.11
CA LYS A 6 -3.98 26.59 2.76
C LYS A 6 -2.76 27.26 2.14
N LEU A 7 -2.97 28.38 1.44
CA LEU A 7 -1.88 29.22 0.95
C LEU A 7 -1.45 30.24 2.01
N GLU A 8 -0.26 30.82 1.82
CA GLU A 8 0.15 32.00 2.57
C GLU A 8 -0.94 33.08 2.51
N ASN A 9 -1.25 33.69 3.65
CA ASN A 9 -2.33 34.67 3.83
C ASN A 9 -3.75 34.15 3.94
N ASP A 10 -3.96 32.92 4.43
CA ASP A 10 -5.28 32.31 4.68
C ASP A 10 -6.20 32.24 3.44
N LYS A 11 -5.66 32.31 2.24
CA LYS A 11 -6.40 32.05 1.01
C LYS A 11 -6.46 30.57 0.74
N TYR A 12 -7.61 30.08 0.32
CA TYR A 12 -7.84 28.71 -0.10
C TYR A 12 -8.01 28.67 -1.61
N ILE A 13 -7.32 27.76 -2.28
CA ILE A 13 -7.57 27.47 -3.68
C ILE A 13 -8.47 26.23 -3.71
N PRO A 14 -9.68 26.32 -4.23
CA PRO A 14 -10.54 25.16 -4.37
C PRO A 14 -10.01 24.24 -5.47
N VAL A 15 -9.82 22.96 -5.09
CA VAL A 15 -9.49 21.88 -6.02
C VAL A 15 -10.80 21.15 -6.33
N THR A 16 -11.21 21.14 -7.59
CA THR A 16 -12.46 20.48 -8.00
C THR A 16 -12.21 19.17 -8.70
N ARG A 17 -13.13 18.23 -8.51
CA ARG A 17 -13.05 16.88 -9.10
C ARG A 17 -13.71 16.83 -10.47
N SER A 18 -13.26 15.91 -11.28
CA SER A 18 -13.68 15.74 -12.69
C SER A 18 -15.13 15.30 -12.90
N ASP A 19 -15.75 14.67 -11.91
CA ASP A 19 -17.13 14.22 -11.99
C ASP A 19 -18.15 15.38 -11.93
N GLU A 20 -17.66 16.58 -11.61
CA GLU A 20 -18.46 17.83 -11.58
C GLU A 20 -18.06 18.77 -12.74
N MET A 21 -17.65 18.24 -13.89
CA MET A 21 -17.11 19.02 -15.01
C MET A 21 -17.97 20.22 -15.43
N ASP A 22 -19.27 20.15 -15.30
CA ASP A 22 -20.16 21.25 -15.68
C ASP A 22 -20.16 22.41 -14.66
N THR A 23 -19.70 22.16 -13.43
CA THR A 23 -19.65 23.15 -12.35
C THR A 23 -18.25 23.76 -12.15
N TRP A 24 -17.20 23.19 -12.68
CA TRP A 24 -15.83 23.71 -12.49
C TRP A 24 -15.62 25.13 -12.99
N LYS A 25 -16.31 25.48 -14.07
CA LYS A 25 -16.20 26.81 -14.69
C LYS A 25 -16.58 27.94 -13.72
N GLU A 26 -17.29 27.58 -12.64
CA GLU A 26 -17.80 28.54 -11.68
C GLU A 26 -17.07 28.50 -10.33
N VAL A 27 -16.37 27.39 -9.97
CA VAL A 27 -15.94 27.18 -8.57
C VAL A 27 -14.48 26.77 -8.42
N GLY A 28 -13.77 26.28 -9.45
CA GLY A 28 -12.45 25.70 -9.30
C GLY A 28 -11.33 26.41 -10.04
N GLU A 29 -10.33 26.84 -9.32
CA GLU A 29 -9.10 27.40 -9.88
C GLU A 29 -8.08 26.33 -10.31
N ILE A 30 -8.17 25.12 -9.71
CA ILE A 30 -7.28 23.97 -9.97
C ILE A 30 -8.12 22.74 -10.33
N PRO A 31 -8.50 22.55 -11.59
CA PRO A 31 -9.19 21.34 -12.01
C PRO A 31 -8.22 20.15 -12.01
N THR A 32 -8.57 19.12 -11.27
CA THR A 32 -7.79 17.89 -11.17
C THR A 32 -8.53 16.73 -11.83
N ALA A 33 -7.82 15.99 -12.68
CA ALA A 33 -8.34 14.78 -13.29
C ALA A 33 -8.44 13.65 -12.22
N TRP A 34 -9.50 13.66 -11.43
CA TRP A 34 -9.83 12.51 -10.63
C TRP A 34 -10.46 11.44 -11.50
N LEU A 35 -9.92 10.21 -11.50
CA LEU A 35 -10.50 9.12 -12.27
C LEU A 35 -11.91 8.84 -11.77
N PRO A 36 -12.93 9.06 -12.60
CA PRO A 36 -14.28 8.79 -12.17
C PRO A 36 -14.45 7.27 -12.12
N ALA A 37 -15.17 6.86 -11.15
CA ALA A 37 -15.79 5.57 -11.05
C ALA A 37 -16.71 5.22 -12.27
N ARG A 38 -16.63 5.94 -13.37
CA ARG A 38 -17.55 5.87 -14.52
C ARG A 38 -16.90 5.50 -15.86
N VAL A 39 -15.60 5.22 -15.89
CA VAL A 39 -15.00 4.65 -17.09
C VAL A 39 -15.52 3.23 -17.21
N ARG A 40 -16.41 3.01 -18.16
CA ARG A 40 -17.14 1.76 -18.29
C ARG A 40 -16.59 0.95 -19.43
N THR A 41 -15.76 -0.04 -19.12
CA THR A 41 -15.62 -1.19 -20.02
C THR A 41 -16.36 -2.35 -19.38
N ARG A 42 -17.60 -2.59 -19.76
CA ARG A 42 -18.32 -3.82 -19.38
C ARG A 42 -18.01 -4.89 -20.42
N ASP A 43 -17.15 -5.79 -20.09
CA ASP A 43 -17.05 -7.05 -20.79
C ASP A 43 -17.56 -8.20 -19.88
N GLN A 44 -17.80 -9.37 -20.49
CA GLN A 44 -18.25 -10.56 -19.74
C GLN A 44 -17.16 -11.12 -18.80
N ALA A 45 -15.89 -10.81 -19.05
CA ALA A 45 -14.75 -11.29 -18.28
C ALA A 45 -14.62 -10.57 -16.93
N HIS A 46 -15.25 -9.39 -16.79
CA HIS A 46 -15.18 -8.53 -15.60
C HIS A 46 -16.57 -8.18 -15.07
N ALA A 47 -17.52 -9.11 -15.22
CA ALA A 47 -18.92 -8.90 -14.84
C ALA A 47 -19.13 -8.69 -13.32
N GLU A 48 -18.15 -9.09 -12.50
CA GLU A 48 -18.15 -8.87 -11.05
C GLU A 48 -17.91 -7.41 -10.63
N TRP A 49 -17.47 -6.57 -11.58
CA TRP A 49 -17.23 -5.16 -11.33
C TRP A 49 -18.33 -4.28 -11.93
N ASP A 50 -18.82 -3.29 -11.19
CA ASP A 50 -19.75 -2.30 -11.72
C ASP A 50 -19.09 -1.40 -12.75
N ASN A 51 -17.81 -1.11 -12.55
CA ASN A 51 -16.97 -0.37 -13.48
C ASN A 51 -15.57 -0.98 -13.51
N TYR A 52 -15.13 -1.30 -14.71
CA TYR A 52 -13.78 -1.74 -15.00
C TYR A 52 -13.18 -0.81 -16.03
N ALA A 53 -11.95 -0.33 -15.79
CA ALA A 53 -11.20 0.44 -16.76
C ALA A 53 -9.85 -0.23 -17.03
N THR A 54 -9.49 -0.32 -18.28
CA THR A 54 -8.15 -0.71 -18.71
C THR A 54 -7.18 0.46 -18.55
N GLN A 55 -5.88 0.20 -18.72
CA GLN A 55 -4.87 1.25 -18.78
C GLN A 55 -5.16 2.27 -19.90
N ASP A 56 -5.62 1.79 -21.08
CA ASP A 56 -5.93 2.66 -22.21
C ASP A 56 -7.16 3.53 -21.93
N ASP A 57 -8.19 2.99 -21.29
CA ASP A 57 -9.37 3.76 -20.87
C ASP A 57 -8.99 4.93 -19.94
N VAL A 58 -8.02 4.69 -19.05
CA VAL A 58 -7.51 5.72 -18.13
C VAL A 58 -6.84 6.86 -18.92
N ILE A 59 -6.03 6.53 -19.90
CA ILE A 59 -5.36 7.53 -20.75
C ILE A 59 -6.38 8.29 -21.62
N GLU A 60 -7.34 7.56 -22.22
CA GLU A 60 -8.43 8.20 -22.98
C GLU A 60 -9.23 9.18 -22.12
N PHE A 61 -9.47 8.84 -20.85
CA PHE A 61 -10.13 9.74 -19.92
C PHE A 61 -9.33 11.01 -19.63
N MET A 62 -8.00 10.97 -19.64
CA MET A 62 -7.16 12.12 -19.37
C MET A 62 -7.01 13.09 -20.56
N LYS A 63 -7.25 12.64 -21.78
CA LYS A 63 -7.13 13.47 -22.99
C LYS A 63 -7.99 14.74 -22.96
N PRO A 64 -9.27 14.73 -22.57
CA PRO A 64 -10.07 15.93 -22.42
C PRO A 64 -9.48 16.98 -21.46
N PHE A 65 -8.82 16.55 -20.39
CA PHE A 65 -8.12 17.46 -19.46
C PHE A 65 -6.93 18.13 -20.13
N ARG A 66 -6.13 17.37 -20.87
CA ARG A 66 -5.04 17.90 -21.67
C ARG A 66 -5.57 18.97 -22.65
N ASP A 67 -6.57 18.60 -23.43
CA ASP A 67 -7.04 19.44 -24.55
C ASP A 67 -7.81 20.68 -24.06
N SER A 68 -8.60 20.57 -22.98
CA SER A 68 -9.49 21.65 -22.53
C SER A 68 -8.93 22.48 -21.38
N ILE A 69 -7.96 21.95 -20.62
CA ILE A 69 -7.43 22.59 -19.41
C ILE A 69 -5.93 22.86 -19.54
N TRP A 70 -5.12 21.83 -19.78
CA TRP A 70 -3.65 22.03 -19.79
C TRP A 70 -3.20 22.94 -20.93
N HIS A 71 -3.82 22.83 -22.10
CA HIS A 71 -3.55 23.69 -23.26
C HIS A 71 -4.40 24.96 -23.30
N SER A 72 -5.27 25.16 -22.30
CA SER A 72 -6.13 26.34 -22.26
C SER A 72 -5.37 27.61 -21.90
N ASN A 73 -5.74 28.71 -22.57
CA ASN A 73 -5.32 30.06 -22.20
C ASN A 73 -6.36 30.77 -21.30
N ASN A 74 -7.34 30.03 -20.77
CA ASN A 74 -8.34 30.58 -19.87
C ASN A 74 -7.70 31.02 -18.55
N PRO A 75 -7.75 32.32 -18.18
CA PRO A 75 -7.14 32.81 -16.95
C PRO A 75 -7.83 32.31 -15.66
N ALA A 76 -8.98 31.64 -15.79
CA ALA A 76 -9.62 30.98 -14.66
C ALA A 76 -8.85 29.75 -14.16
N TYR A 77 -8.02 29.14 -15.02
CA TYR A 77 -7.17 28.01 -14.64
C TYR A 77 -5.82 28.52 -14.20
N THR A 78 -5.71 28.90 -12.94
CA THR A 78 -4.47 29.50 -12.39
C THR A 78 -3.37 28.49 -12.15
N ILE A 79 -3.72 27.23 -11.94
CA ILE A 79 -2.78 26.12 -11.77
C ILE A 79 -3.28 24.93 -12.60
N LYS A 80 -2.43 24.38 -13.43
CA LYS A 80 -2.72 23.23 -14.27
C LYS A 80 -2.10 21.99 -13.65
N SER A 81 -2.96 21.06 -13.22
CA SER A 81 -2.55 19.85 -12.53
C SER A 81 -2.62 18.63 -13.43
N GLY A 82 -1.50 17.91 -13.53
CA GLY A 82 -1.49 16.53 -14.00
C GLY A 82 -2.00 15.59 -12.90
N PHE A 83 -2.28 14.34 -13.28
CA PHE A 83 -2.82 13.34 -12.36
C PHE A 83 -2.18 11.97 -12.59
N ALA A 84 -1.84 11.25 -11.53
CA ALA A 84 -1.38 9.87 -11.60
C ALA A 84 -1.93 9.03 -10.43
N MET A 85 -2.32 7.79 -10.74
CA MET A 85 -2.86 6.81 -9.81
C MET A 85 -2.33 5.42 -10.17
N PRO A 86 -1.90 4.59 -9.20
CA PRO A 86 -1.31 3.29 -9.52
C PRO A 86 -2.30 2.25 -10.05
N GLY A 87 -3.55 2.44 -9.79
CA GLY A 87 -4.68 1.56 -10.07
C GLY A 87 -5.74 1.77 -9.01
N MET A 88 -6.83 0.98 -9.04
CA MET A 88 -7.92 1.08 -8.09
C MET A 88 -8.57 -0.29 -7.84
N ASP A 89 -8.89 -0.58 -6.61
CA ASP A 89 -9.67 -1.74 -6.19
C ASP A 89 -10.44 -1.38 -4.91
N ASN A 90 -11.65 -0.88 -5.07
CA ASN A 90 -12.42 -0.36 -3.94
C ASN A 90 -13.26 -1.41 -3.20
N ARG A 91 -12.99 -2.70 -3.38
CA ARG A 91 -13.67 -3.76 -2.59
C ARG A 91 -13.50 -3.57 -1.08
N GLY A 92 -12.45 -2.89 -0.65
CA GLY A 92 -12.25 -2.49 0.75
C GLY A 92 -13.34 -1.57 1.29
N CYS A 93 -14.07 -0.87 0.40
CA CYS A 93 -15.18 0.00 0.75
C CYS A 93 -16.53 -0.72 0.90
N ALA A 94 -16.58 -2.05 0.83
CA ALA A 94 -17.83 -2.82 0.87
C ALA A 94 -18.75 -2.50 2.05
N GLY A 95 -18.19 -2.07 3.18
CA GLY A 95 -18.95 -1.69 4.38
C GLY A 95 -19.73 -0.36 4.26
N TRP A 96 -19.34 0.52 3.33
CA TRP A 96 -20.01 1.84 3.16
C TRP A 96 -20.23 2.24 1.69
N GLY A 97 -19.60 1.57 0.73
CA GLY A 97 -19.63 1.86 -0.72
C GLY A 97 -20.91 1.45 -1.43
N ARG A 98 -21.98 1.11 -0.71
CA ARG A 98 -23.28 0.67 -1.25
C ARG A 98 -23.19 -0.55 -2.19
N GLY A 99 -22.12 -1.34 -2.10
CA GLY A 99 -21.92 -2.54 -2.92
C GLY A 99 -21.51 -2.28 -4.36
N HIS A 100 -21.14 -1.05 -4.71
CA HIS A 100 -20.60 -0.73 -6.03
C HIS A 100 -19.09 -0.86 -6.03
N PHE A 101 -18.55 -1.64 -6.95
CA PHE A 101 -17.12 -1.92 -7.04
C PHE A 101 -16.53 -1.39 -8.33
N TYR A 102 -15.33 -0.82 -8.20
CA TYR A 102 -14.56 -0.22 -9.29
C TYR A 102 -13.17 -0.83 -9.32
N TYR A 103 -12.68 -1.11 -10.52
CA TYR A 103 -11.39 -1.73 -10.69
C TYR A 103 -10.61 -1.12 -11.84
N ILE A 104 -9.38 -0.75 -11.55
CA ILE A 104 -8.36 -0.34 -12.51
C ILE A 104 -7.12 -1.17 -12.20
N PRO A 105 -6.69 -2.09 -13.08
CA PRO A 105 -5.54 -2.95 -12.80
C PRO A 105 -4.26 -2.15 -12.68
N ARG A 106 -3.42 -2.50 -11.72
CA ARG A 106 -2.07 -1.90 -11.57
C ARG A 106 -1.10 -2.33 -12.65
N ASN A 107 -1.32 -3.51 -13.29
CA ASN A 107 -0.47 -4.09 -14.33
C ASN A 107 1.02 -4.06 -13.95
N ASN A 108 1.38 -4.54 -12.77
CA ASN A 108 2.75 -4.47 -12.23
C ASN A 108 3.37 -3.06 -12.28
N GLY A 109 2.56 -2.01 -12.12
CA GLY A 109 2.97 -0.62 -12.13
C GLY A 109 2.91 0.06 -13.51
N GLU A 110 2.57 -0.66 -14.58
CA GLU A 110 2.48 -0.10 -15.94
C GLU A 110 1.38 0.96 -16.03
N THR A 111 0.25 0.75 -15.37
CA THR A 111 -0.84 1.75 -15.31
C THR A 111 -0.35 3.07 -14.75
N TYR A 112 0.36 3.04 -13.61
CA TYR A 112 0.93 4.23 -12.99
C TYR A 112 1.96 4.91 -13.88
N GLN A 113 2.87 4.14 -14.47
CA GLN A 113 3.88 4.67 -15.38
C GLN A 113 3.27 5.31 -16.63
N SER A 114 2.19 4.75 -17.17
CA SER A 114 1.52 5.28 -18.36
C SER A 114 0.88 6.63 -18.08
N MET A 115 0.26 6.80 -16.92
CA MET A 115 -0.29 8.08 -16.49
C MET A 115 0.80 9.14 -16.31
N TRP A 116 1.91 8.77 -15.66
CA TRP A 116 3.07 9.64 -15.55
C TRP A 116 3.62 10.03 -16.93
N LYS A 117 3.85 9.07 -17.83
CA LYS A 117 4.35 9.34 -19.19
C LYS A 117 3.42 10.27 -19.97
N PHE A 118 2.09 10.08 -19.83
CA PHE A 118 1.12 10.96 -20.46
C PHE A 118 1.23 12.41 -19.97
N CYS A 119 1.36 12.61 -18.65
CA CYS A 119 1.56 13.93 -18.07
C CYS A 119 2.94 14.51 -18.42
N MET A 120 4.00 13.71 -18.40
CA MET A 120 5.34 14.16 -18.74
C MET A 120 5.50 14.59 -20.18
N ALA A 121 4.71 14.03 -21.10
CA ALA A 121 4.66 14.51 -22.50
C ALA A 121 4.11 15.94 -22.60
N GLU A 122 3.40 16.41 -21.59
CA GLU A 122 2.79 17.74 -21.48
C GLU A 122 3.40 18.59 -20.35
N LYS A 123 4.60 18.22 -19.90
CA LYS A 123 5.27 18.80 -18.72
C LYS A 123 5.27 20.34 -18.73
N ASP A 124 5.58 20.94 -19.87
CA ASP A 124 5.67 22.39 -20.01
C ASP A 124 4.31 23.11 -19.88
N SER A 125 3.22 22.35 -19.95
CA SER A 125 1.84 22.81 -19.78
C SER A 125 1.28 22.57 -18.39
N LEU A 126 2.07 22.00 -17.48
CA LEU A 126 1.65 21.61 -16.14
C LEU A 126 2.45 22.34 -15.06
N ASP A 127 1.76 22.84 -14.04
CA ASP A 127 2.38 23.48 -12.89
C ASP A 127 2.65 22.47 -11.75
N MET A 128 1.85 21.41 -11.67
CA MET A 128 1.97 20.40 -10.62
C MET A 128 1.48 19.02 -11.06
N MET A 129 1.85 18.01 -10.27
CA MET A 129 1.31 16.65 -10.36
C MET A 129 0.54 16.31 -9.10
N PHE A 130 -0.69 15.81 -9.27
CA PHE A 130 -1.50 15.27 -8.20
C PHE A 130 -1.39 13.74 -8.23
N ILE A 131 -1.05 13.15 -7.10
CA ILE A 131 -0.91 11.69 -6.96
C ILE A 131 -1.98 11.17 -6.01
N ALA A 132 -2.84 10.31 -6.49
CA ALA A 132 -3.81 9.62 -5.67
C ALA A 132 -3.37 8.16 -5.48
N SER A 133 -3.05 7.75 -4.26
CA SER A 133 -2.84 8.48 -3.01
C SER A 133 -1.67 7.88 -2.22
N TRP A 134 -1.33 8.46 -1.07
CA TRP A 134 -0.31 7.85 -0.21
C TRP A 134 -0.77 6.49 0.34
N SER A 135 -1.93 6.43 1.02
CA SER A 135 -2.31 5.28 1.85
C SER A 135 -3.80 4.90 1.81
N ASP A 136 -4.50 5.16 0.70
CA ASP A 136 -5.89 4.71 0.60
C ASP A 136 -5.99 3.24 0.22
N TYR A 137 -5.79 2.38 1.21
CA TYR A 137 -5.90 0.93 1.07
C TYR A 137 -7.32 0.44 0.83
N THR A 138 -8.32 1.22 1.21
CA THR A 138 -9.72 0.83 1.04
C THR A 138 -10.19 0.97 -0.39
N GLU A 139 -9.66 1.96 -1.09
CA GLU A 139 -9.87 2.15 -2.53
C GLU A 139 -8.76 1.51 -3.39
N GLY A 140 -7.69 1.02 -2.75
CA GLY A 140 -6.65 0.23 -3.43
C GLY A 140 -5.77 1.01 -4.39
N HIS A 141 -5.60 2.33 -4.17
CA HIS A 141 -4.74 3.19 -4.98
C HIS A 141 -3.56 3.80 -4.18
N GLU A 142 -3.15 3.12 -3.14
CA GLU A 142 -1.99 3.49 -2.34
C GLU A 142 -0.67 3.39 -3.13
N ILE A 143 0.26 4.34 -2.89
CA ILE A 143 1.66 4.28 -3.33
C ILE A 143 2.60 3.95 -2.17
N GLU A 144 2.12 3.97 -0.93
CA GLU A 144 2.87 3.54 0.24
C GLU A 144 3.34 2.09 0.05
N PRO A 145 4.56 1.73 0.46
CA PRO A 145 5.07 0.39 0.31
C PRO A 145 4.19 -0.66 1.00
N THR A 146 3.85 -1.71 0.26
CA THR A 146 3.06 -2.84 0.74
C THR A 146 3.79 -4.16 0.54
N ILE A 147 3.30 -5.22 1.17
CA ILE A 147 3.83 -6.57 0.96
C ILE A 147 3.56 -7.02 -0.48
N GLU A 148 2.41 -6.63 -1.04
CA GLU A 148 1.95 -7.02 -2.37
C GLU A 148 2.70 -6.29 -3.49
N ASN A 149 2.93 -5.00 -3.33
CA ASN A 149 3.48 -4.14 -4.39
C ASN A 149 4.95 -3.74 -4.15
N GLY A 150 5.48 -4.02 -2.95
CA GLY A 150 6.80 -3.53 -2.55
C GLY A 150 6.83 -2.00 -2.54
N ASP A 151 7.91 -1.42 -3.02
CA ASP A 151 8.16 0.02 -3.11
C ASP A 151 8.18 0.55 -4.56
N ARG A 152 7.65 -0.24 -5.48
CA ARG A 152 7.66 0.02 -6.94
C ARG A 152 7.07 1.38 -7.30
N GLU A 153 5.93 1.73 -6.71
CA GLU A 153 5.24 2.99 -6.95
C GLU A 153 6.06 4.20 -6.45
N LEU A 154 6.82 4.03 -5.36
CA LEU A 154 7.71 5.07 -4.87
C LEU A 154 8.90 5.31 -5.81
N HIS A 155 9.49 4.26 -6.36
CA HIS A 155 10.56 4.39 -7.37
C HIS A 155 10.04 5.07 -8.63
N THR A 156 8.84 4.72 -9.09
CA THR A 156 8.18 5.41 -10.22
C THR A 156 7.95 6.87 -9.90
N THR A 157 7.41 7.18 -8.72
CA THR A 157 7.17 8.55 -8.25
C THR A 157 8.47 9.35 -8.19
N LEU A 158 9.51 8.81 -7.55
CA LEU A 158 10.80 9.48 -7.42
C LEU A 158 11.38 9.84 -8.78
N LYS A 159 11.38 8.88 -9.72
CA LYS A 159 11.88 9.09 -11.08
C LYS A 159 11.17 10.25 -11.77
N TYR A 160 9.85 10.15 -11.88
CA TYR A 160 9.09 11.13 -12.64
C TYR A 160 8.93 12.48 -11.92
N ALA A 161 8.88 12.49 -10.59
CA ALA A 161 8.86 13.74 -9.82
C ALA A 161 10.18 14.52 -9.96
N ALA A 162 11.32 13.82 -9.96
CA ALA A 162 12.62 14.44 -10.20
C ALA A 162 12.71 14.98 -11.65
N GLU A 163 12.29 14.18 -12.65
CA GLU A 163 12.23 14.59 -14.03
C GLU A 163 11.29 15.79 -14.23
N PHE A 164 10.14 15.82 -13.56
CA PHE A 164 9.19 16.93 -13.62
C PHE A 164 9.78 18.25 -13.08
N LYS A 165 10.63 18.16 -12.05
CA LYS A 165 11.28 19.30 -11.39
C LYS A 165 12.64 19.67 -12.00
N ASP A 166 13.09 18.98 -13.06
CA ASP A 166 14.44 19.09 -13.61
C ASP A 166 15.55 18.79 -12.58
N GLU A 167 15.29 17.85 -11.68
CA GLU A 167 16.20 17.41 -10.60
C GLU A 167 16.73 16.00 -10.90
N GLN A 168 17.79 15.60 -10.21
CA GLN A 168 18.25 14.22 -10.23
C GLN A 168 17.55 13.40 -9.13
N ALA A 169 17.05 12.23 -9.49
CA ALA A 169 16.49 11.31 -8.53
C ALA A 169 17.57 10.79 -7.55
N ASP A 170 17.29 10.89 -6.25
CA ASP A 170 18.15 10.36 -5.20
C ASP A 170 17.49 9.19 -4.49
N GLU A 171 17.84 7.98 -4.89
CA GLU A 171 17.28 6.73 -4.37
C GLU A 171 17.51 6.52 -2.86
N ARG A 172 18.47 7.23 -2.27
CA ARG A 172 18.71 7.16 -0.82
C ARG A 172 17.50 7.69 -0.05
N GLY A 173 16.74 8.63 -0.62
CA GLY A 173 15.49 9.14 -0.04
C GLY A 173 14.41 8.05 0.11
N LEU A 174 14.46 6.97 -0.65
CA LEU A 174 13.54 5.82 -0.57
C LEU A 174 14.15 4.66 0.22
N THR A 175 15.38 4.30 -0.09
CA THR A 175 16.02 3.12 0.48
C THR A 175 16.29 3.24 1.97
N LEU A 176 16.70 4.42 2.45
CA LEU A 176 17.00 4.63 3.86
C LEU A 176 15.75 4.62 4.76
N PRO A 177 14.61 5.22 4.41
CA PRO A 177 13.37 5.05 5.17
C PRO A 177 12.90 3.60 5.24
N LEU A 178 13.02 2.82 4.16
CA LEU A 178 12.68 1.40 4.15
C LEU A 178 13.63 0.59 5.05
N MET A 179 14.93 0.87 5.01
CA MET A 179 15.91 0.27 5.93
C MET A 179 15.59 0.63 7.39
N LEU A 180 15.30 1.89 7.67
CA LEU A 180 14.89 2.36 9.00
C LEU A 180 13.62 1.63 9.48
N PHE A 181 12.61 1.51 8.63
CA PHE A 181 11.37 0.80 8.94
C PHE A 181 11.65 -0.67 9.28
N ARG A 182 12.43 -1.36 8.46
CA ARG A 182 12.84 -2.74 8.70
C ARG A 182 13.55 -2.89 10.05
N LEU A 183 14.52 -2.04 10.33
CA LEU A 183 15.27 -2.08 11.59
C LEU A 183 14.39 -1.75 12.81
N ARG A 184 13.41 -0.86 12.69
CA ARG A 184 12.41 -0.63 13.74
C ARG A 184 11.55 -1.86 14.01
N LYS A 185 11.17 -2.61 12.99
CA LYS A 185 10.46 -3.90 13.16
C LYS A 185 11.34 -4.93 13.89
N GLU A 186 12.60 -5.03 13.52
CA GLU A 186 13.55 -5.92 14.17
C GLU A 186 13.80 -5.54 15.64
N ALA A 187 13.94 -4.25 15.95
CA ALA A 187 14.07 -3.76 17.32
C ALA A 187 12.82 -4.10 18.15
N ARG A 188 11.62 -3.90 17.60
CA ARG A 188 10.36 -4.30 18.28
C ARG A 188 10.28 -5.81 18.51
N PHE A 189 10.79 -6.62 17.60
CA PHE A 189 10.88 -8.06 17.80
C PHE A 189 11.78 -8.39 18.99
N LEU A 190 12.96 -7.77 19.07
CA LEU A 190 13.88 -7.96 20.20
C LEU A 190 13.26 -7.49 21.54
N GLU A 191 12.53 -6.37 21.55
CA GLU A 191 11.79 -5.88 22.71
C GLU A 191 10.75 -6.89 23.21
N LYS A 192 10.00 -7.51 22.30
CA LYS A 192 9.04 -8.58 22.64
C LYS A 192 9.73 -9.79 23.31
N THR A 193 10.99 -10.03 23.01
CA THR A 193 11.81 -11.07 23.64
C THR A 193 12.47 -10.62 24.97
N LYS A 194 12.03 -9.47 25.51
CA LYS A 194 12.53 -8.86 26.76
C LYS A 194 13.99 -8.38 26.70
N MET A 195 14.54 -8.19 25.51
CA MET A 195 15.85 -7.53 25.37
C MET A 195 15.70 -6.01 25.55
N ASP A 196 16.65 -5.39 26.20
CA ASP A 196 16.72 -3.92 26.26
C ASP A 196 17.14 -3.37 24.90
N VAL A 197 16.24 -2.68 24.25
CA VAL A 197 16.43 -2.05 22.93
C VAL A 197 16.47 -0.53 23.01
N SER A 198 16.50 0.06 24.19
CA SER A 198 16.41 1.50 24.42
C SER A 198 17.49 2.29 23.67
N ALA A 199 18.72 1.80 23.66
CA ALA A 199 19.83 2.41 22.92
C ALA A 199 19.60 2.32 21.39
N CYS A 200 19.12 1.17 20.91
CA CYS A 200 18.79 0.94 19.51
C CYS A 200 17.66 1.88 19.06
N GLN A 201 16.60 2.04 19.85
CA GLN A 201 15.49 2.95 19.53
C GLN A 201 15.96 4.41 19.42
N ARG A 202 16.77 4.91 20.36
CA ARG A 202 17.35 6.27 20.29
C ARG A 202 18.20 6.46 19.02
N SER A 203 18.97 5.45 18.64
CA SER A 203 19.78 5.49 17.42
C SER A 203 18.93 5.48 16.16
N LEU A 204 17.83 4.74 16.14
CA LEU A 204 16.85 4.74 15.03
C LEU A 204 16.14 6.11 14.90
N ASP A 205 15.80 6.76 16.01
CA ASP A 205 15.20 8.10 15.97
C ASP A 205 16.21 9.15 15.48
N LYS A 206 17.48 9.05 15.88
CA LYS A 206 18.56 9.88 15.32
C LYS A 206 18.74 9.64 13.82
N ALA A 207 18.70 8.38 13.37
CA ALA A 207 18.77 8.06 11.94
C ALA A 207 17.59 8.66 11.15
N ALA A 208 16.37 8.58 11.68
CA ALA A 208 15.19 9.21 11.09
C ALA A 208 15.38 10.73 10.90
N LEU A 209 15.88 11.42 11.92
CA LEU A 209 16.18 12.86 11.85
C LEU A 209 17.26 13.17 10.79
N LEU A 210 18.31 12.37 10.71
CA LEU A 210 19.36 12.55 9.70
C LEU A 210 18.82 12.36 8.28
N ILE A 211 17.94 11.37 8.07
CA ILE A 211 17.28 11.13 6.78
C ILE A 211 16.40 12.33 6.41
N SER A 212 15.57 12.81 7.33
CA SER A 212 14.69 13.97 7.08
C SER A 212 15.46 15.26 6.75
N GLN A 213 16.72 15.37 7.18
CA GLN A 213 17.62 16.47 6.89
C GLN A 213 18.46 16.26 5.60
N GLY A 214 18.26 15.17 4.85
CA GLY A 214 19.07 14.84 3.69
C GLY A 214 20.53 14.45 4.02
N ARG A 215 20.86 14.20 5.30
CA ARG A 215 22.22 13.84 5.75
C ARG A 215 22.49 12.35 5.55
N TYR A 216 22.25 11.87 4.34
CA TYR A 216 22.26 10.44 3.99
C TYR A 216 23.56 9.70 4.31
N PRO A 217 24.78 10.24 4.04
CA PRO A 217 26.02 9.51 4.36
C PRO A 217 26.16 9.19 5.86
N VAL A 218 25.76 10.13 6.73
CA VAL A 218 25.79 9.92 8.19
C VAL A 218 24.71 8.95 8.64
N ALA A 219 23.50 9.05 8.04
CA ALA A 219 22.40 8.13 8.31
C ALA A 219 22.76 6.69 7.90
N ILE A 220 23.40 6.47 6.75
CA ILE A 220 23.89 5.17 6.29
C ILE A 220 24.83 4.54 7.31
N GLY A 221 25.85 5.29 7.77
CA GLY A 221 26.78 4.79 8.78
C GLY A 221 26.09 4.35 10.06
N LEU A 222 25.14 5.16 10.55
CA LEU A 222 24.39 4.84 11.77
C LEU A 222 23.45 3.63 11.57
N LEU A 223 22.73 3.54 10.45
CA LEU A 223 21.85 2.41 10.17
C LEU A 223 22.63 1.10 10.00
N SER A 224 23.81 1.13 9.37
CA SER A 224 24.67 -0.04 9.24
C SER A 224 25.18 -0.54 10.60
N GLN A 225 25.48 0.37 11.52
CA GLN A 225 25.84 0.02 12.91
C GLN A 225 24.66 -0.67 13.59
N ILE A 226 23.47 -0.07 13.54
CA ILE A 226 22.25 -0.63 14.14
C ILE A 226 21.92 -2.02 13.54
N GLU A 227 22.09 -2.20 12.23
CA GLU A 227 21.85 -3.50 11.58
C GLU A 227 22.78 -4.58 12.14
N ASN A 228 24.05 -4.26 12.35
CA ASN A 228 25.00 -5.19 12.96
C ASN A 228 24.66 -5.50 14.41
N ASP A 229 24.27 -4.49 15.19
CA ASP A 229 23.90 -4.67 16.61
C ASP A 229 22.63 -5.55 16.70
N VAL A 230 21.62 -5.30 15.89
CA VAL A 230 20.39 -6.11 15.81
C VAL A 230 20.69 -7.54 15.39
N LYS A 231 21.54 -7.72 14.39
CA LYS A 231 21.96 -9.06 13.91
C LYS A 231 22.67 -9.84 15.03
N THR A 232 23.56 -9.19 15.76
CA THR A 232 24.27 -9.78 16.90
C THR A 232 23.31 -10.17 18.00
N ALA A 233 22.39 -9.27 18.38
CA ALA A 233 21.36 -9.53 19.36
C ALA A 233 20.45 -10.71 18.97
N LYS A 234 20.02 -10.77 17.72
CA LYS A 234 19.22 -11.90 17.21
C LYS A 234 19.97 -13.23 17.24
N SER A 235 21.28 -13.21 16.97
CA SER A 235 22.12 -14.42 17.03
C SER A 235 22.27 -14.96 18.45
N ALA A 236 22.14 -14.09 19.46
CA ALA A 236 22.17 -14.49 20.86
C ALA A 236 20.84 -15.06 21.36
N LEU A 237 19.74 -14.89 20.62
CA LEU A 237 18.47 -15.50 20.96
C LEU A 237 18.53 -17.01 20.71
N ALA A 238 18.23 -17.80 21.74
CA ALA A 238 17.95 -19.21 21.57
C ALA A 238 16.61 -19.36 20.84
N VAL A 239 16.64 -19.56 19.54
CA VAL A 239 15.43 -19.77 18.74
C VAL A 239 15.06 -21.23 18.77
N GLU A 240 14.09 -21.59 19.61
CA GLU A 240 13.43 -22.89 19.52
C GLU A 240 12.44 -22.85 18.34
N MET A 241 12.84 -23.36 17.19
CA MET A 241 11.92 -23.50 16.04
C MET A 241 11.10 -24.79 16.22
N MET A 242 9.84 -24.63 16.59
CA MET A 242 8.88 -25.72 16.56
C MET A 242 8.18 -25.74 15.20
N ARG A 243 8.40 -26.79 14.41
CA ARG A 243 7.63 -27.04 13.19
C ARG A 243 6.46 -27.95 13.56
N LEU A 244 5.25 -27.41 13.42
CA LEU A 244 4.04 -28.21 13.54
C LEU A 244 3.77 -28.88 12.19
N ARG A 245 3.41 -30.17 12.22
CA ARG A 245 2.89 -30.89 11.07
C ARG A 245 1.38 -30.71 11.03
N GLU A 246 0.78 -30.94 9.85
CA GLU A 246 -0.69 -30.94 9.72
C GLU A 246 -1.35 -31.88 10.72
N SER A 247 -0.71 -33.02 11.03
CA SER A 247 -1.17 -33.98 12.03
C SER A 247 -1.20 -33.45 13.46
N ASP A 248 -0.42 -32.41 13.76
CA ASP A 248 -0.28 -31.82 15.10
C ASP A 248 -1.31 -30.71 15.34
N MET A 249 -2.09 -30.39 14.32
CA MET A 249 -3.08 -29.31 14.30
C MET A 249 -4.47 -29.85 14.01
N LYS A 250 -5.48 -29.25 14.63
CA LYS A 250 -6.86 -29.54 14.29
C LYS A 250 -7.32 -28.52 13.23
N ILE A 251 -7.46 -28.97 11.99
CA ILE A 251 -7.90 -28.15 10.86
C ILE A 251 -9.36 -28.46 10.57
N GLN A 252 -10.21 -27.45 10.56
CA GLN A 252 -11.63 -27.53 10.21
C GLN A 252 -11.86 -26.71 8.94
N GLY A 253 -12.29 -27.37 7.87
CA GLY A 253 -12.55 -26.78 6.57
C GLY A 253 -12.79 -27.88 5.52
N LYS A 254 -13.28 -27.50 4.35
CA LYS A 254 -13.47 -28.44 3.24
C LYS A 254 -12.16 -28.68 2.51
N ARG A 255 -11.67 -29.91 2.54
CA ARG A 255 -10.49 -30.34 1.79
C ARG A 255 -10.87 -30.62 0.33
N LYS A 256 -10.15 -30.05 -0.61
CA LYS A 256 -10.18 -30.37 -2.04
C LYS A 256 -8.84 -30.97 -2.47
N SER A 257 -8.79 -31.56 -3.68
CA SER A 257 -7.55 -32.10 -4.25
C SER A 257 -6.42 -31.05 -4.21
N GLY A 258 -5.41 -31.30 -3.40
CA GLY A 258 -4.24 -30.43 -3.27
C GLY A 258 -4.26 -29.42 -2.12
N GLY A 259 -5.36 -29.27 -1.35
CA GLY A 259 -5.40 -28.32 -0.23
C GLY A 259 -6.78 -28.10 0.37
N TYR A 260 -6.94 -26.98 1.06
CA TYR A 260 -8.21 -26.54 1.66
C TYR A 260 -8.83 -25.43 0.83
N ASN A 261 -10.17 -25.43 0.72
CA ASN A 261 -10.89 -24.38 0.02
C ASN A 261 -11.10 -23.17 0.95
N ALA A 262 -10.61 -21.99 0.54
CA ALA A 262 -10.74 -20.76 1.29
C ALA A 262 -12.01 -19.94 0.97
N GLU A 263 -12.93 -20.44 0.14
CA GLU A 263 -14.26 -19.84 -0.06
C GLU A 263 -15.08 -19.80 1.24
N GLU A 264 -14.69 -20.61 2.22
CA GLU A 264 -15.25 -20.63 3.58
C GLU A 264 -14.13 -20.40 4.61
N THR A 265 -14.50 -20.16 5.84
CA THR A 265 -13.53 -20.00 6.94
C THR A 265 -12.77 -21.31 7.18
N LEU A 266 -11.44 -21.25 7.07
CA LEU A 266 -10.53 -22.29 7.50
C LEU A 266 -10.08 -22.01 8.94
N SER A 267 -10.41 -22.90 9.88
CA SER A 267 -10.00 -22.76 11.28
C SER A 267 -8.86 -23.72 11.59
N ILE A 268 -7.76 -23.18 12.12
CA ILE A 268 -6.61 -23.95 12.58
C ILE A 268 -6.50 -23.78 14.08
N SER A 269 -6.60 -24.88 14.84
CA SER A 269 -6.43 -24.91 16.29
C SER A 269 -5.06 -25.45 16.65
N LEU A 270 -4.28 -24.66 17.37
CA LEU A 270 -2.98 -25.07 17.88
C LEU A 270 -3.11 -25.97 19.11
N PRO A 271 -2.15 -26.89 19.35
CA PRO A 271 -2.11 -27.70 20.59
C PRO A 271 -2.12 -26.82 21.85
N LYS A 272 -2.90 -27.19 22.86
CA LYS A 272 -3.02 -26.40 24.11
C LYS A 272 -1.68 -26.15 24.80
N GLU A 273 -0.80 -27.11 24.76
CA GLU A 273 0.55 -27.02 25.33
C GLU A 273 1.40 -25.96 24.66
N LEU A 274 1.29 -25.85 23.31
CA LEU A 274 1.96 -24.80 22.54
C LEU A 274 1.37 -23.41 22.85
N VAL A 275 0.04 -23.30 22.89
CA VAL A 275 -0.64 -22.06 23.27
C VAL A 275 -0.20 -21.60 24.67
N SER A 276 -0.14 -22.50 25.63
CA SER A 276 0.32 -22.18 26.97
C SER A 276 1.79 -21.73 27.01
N LYS A 277 2.68 -22.37 26.26
CA LYS A 277 4.08 -21.94 26.14
C LYS A 277 4.19 -20.54 25.51
N LEU A 278 3.44 -20.28 24.45
CA LEU A 278 3.42 -18.96 23.77
C LEU A 278 2.93 -17.86 24.72
N GLN A 279 1.91 -18.12 25.51
CA GLN A 279 1.35 -17.16 26.47
C GLN A 279 2.27 -16.88 27.65
N MET A 280 2.96 -17.93 28.20
CA MET A 280 3.84 -17.78 29.35
C MET A 280 5.15 -17.06 29.06
N ASN A 281 5.70 -17.22 27.87
CA ASN A 281 7.06 -16.82 27.56
C ASN A 281 7.17 -15.62 26.59
N ASN A 282 6.04 -14.97 26.25
CA ASN A 282 5.99 -13.90 25.26
C ASN A 282 6.70 -14.25 23.92
N TYR A 283 6.50 -15.46 23.43
CA TYR A 283 7.01 -15.85 22.12
C TYR A 283 6.31 -15.09 21.00
N VAL A 284 7.05 -14.78 19.96
CA VAL A 284 6.48 -14.31 18.69
C VAL A 284 6.28 -15.54 17.81
N GLY A 285 5.03 -15.78 17.44
CA GLY A 285 4.67 -16.87 16.53
C GLY A 285 4.57 -16.39 15.10
N TYR A 286 5.00 -17.24 14.17
CA TYR A 286 4.79 -16.99 12.74
C TYR A 286 4.03 -18.16 12.13
N LEU A 287 2.99 -17.83 11.34
CA LEU A 287 2.29 -18.77 10.48
C LEU A 287 2.88 -18.69 9.08
N TYR A 288 3.39 -19.80 8.59
CA TYR A 288 3.82 -19.96 7.19
C TYR A 288 2.82 -20.86 6.48
N PHE A 289 2.34 -20.44 5.32
CA PHE A 289 1.45 -21.26 4.51
C PHE A 289 1.59 -20.91 3.03
N GLU A 290 1.16 -21.84 2.19
CA GLU A 290 1.06 -21.62 0.76
C GLU A 290 -0.42 -21.50 0.37
N TYR A 291 -0.71 -20.64 -0.59
CA TYR A 291 -2.04 -20.45 -1.14
C TYR A 291 -1.98 -20.36 -2.66
N LEU A 292 -3.03 -20.84 -3.31
CA LEU A 292 -3.21 -20.64 -4.74
C LEU A 292 -3.75 -19.22 -4.97
N ASP A 293 -2.98 -18.41 -5.67
CA ASP A 293 -3.37 -17.05 -6.02
C ASP A 293 -4.37 -17.06 -7.19
N LYS A 294 -5.64 -17.34 -6.86
CA LYS A 294 -6.73 -17.41 -7.81
C LYS A 294 -7.92 -16.59 -7.34
N GLY A 295 -8.48 -15.81 -8.26
CA GLY A 295 -9.55 -14.85 -7.96
C GLY A 295 -9.00 -13.49 -7.53
N ASN A 296 -9.91 -12.52 -7.39
CA ASN A 296 -9.59 -11.15 -7.01
C ASN A 296 -10.06 -10.85 -5.57
N GLU A 297 -9.93 -11.82 -4.68
CA GLU A 297 -10.42 -11.75 -3.32
C GLU A 297 -9.29 -11.44 -2.34
N SER A 298 -9.64 -11.28 -1.09
CA SER A 298 -8.67 -11.11 -0.01
C SER A 298 -8.75 -12.26 0.97
N LEU A 299 -7.59 -12.84 1.31
CA LEU A 299 -7.46 -13.78 2.41
C LEU A 299 -7.28 -12.99 3.71
N PHE A 300 -8.18 -13.15 4.65
CA PHE A 300 -8.09 -12.56 5.97
C PHE A 300 -7.57 -13.60 6.96
N ILE A 301 -6.41 -13.34 7.55
CA ILE A 301 -5.88 -14.14 8.64
C ILE A 301 -6.33 -13.50 9.95
N ARG A 302 -7.02 -14.29 10.77
CA ARG A 302 -7.56 -13.85 12.06
C ARG A 302 -6.97 -14.71 13.18
N SER A 303 -6.56 -14.07 14.24
CA SER A 303 -6.15 -14.74 15.47
C SER A 303 -7.23 -14.60 16.54
N SER A 304 -7.52 -15.68 17.25
CA SER A 304 -8.39 -15.65 18.43
C SER A 304 -7.61 -15.08 19.61
N THR A 305 -8.12 -13.98 20.17
CA THR A 305 -7.61 -13.43 21.42
C THR A 305 -8.61 -13.73 22.53
N GLN A 306 -8.21 -14.51 23.54
CA GLN A 306 -9.06 -14.78 24.71
C GLN A 306 -9.29 -13.53 25.60
N ARG A 307 -8.64 -12.40 25.29
CA ARG A 307 -8.66 -11.20 26.13
C ARG A 307 -9.88 -10.29 25.91
N GLU A 308 -10.55 -10.40 24.76
CA GLU A 308 -11.71 -9.57 24.42
C GLU A 308 -12.90 -10.43 24.02
N PRO A 309 -13.82 -10.74 24.95
CA PRO A 309 -14.98 -11.61 24.67
C PRO A 309 -15.94 -11.07 23.63
N LYS A 310 -15.92 -9.74 23.35
CA LYS A 310 -16.80 -9.09 22.36
C LYS A 310 -16.28 -9.16 20.93
N GLU A 311 -14.97 -9.33 20.74
CA GLU A 311 -14.32 -9.54 19.44
C GLU A 311 -13.40 -10.76 19.50
N PRO A 312 -13.94 -11.97 19.38
CA PRO A 312 -13.18 -13.21 19.55
C PRO A 312 -12.08 -13.42 18.51
N PHE A 313 -12.10 -12.66 17.41
CA PHE A 313 -11.13 -12.77 16.33
C PHE A 313 -10.65 -11.39 15.87
N LYS A 314 -9.35 -11.17 15.99
CA LYS A 314 -8.68 -9.98 15.45
C LYS A 314 -8.03 -10.31 14.11
N ILE A 315 -8.23 -9.45 13.11
CA ILE A 315 -7.50 -9.56 11.84
C ILE A 315 -6.04 -9.21 12.12
N VAL A 316 -5.14 -10.16 11.86
CA VAL A 316 -3.69 -9.98 12.02
C VAL A 316 -3.00 -9.74 10.67
N SER A 317 -3.62 -10.20 9.57
CA SER A 317 -3.12 -9.94 8.23
C SER A 317 -4.23 -10.04 7.19
N ARG A 318 -4.04 -9.32 6.09
CA ARG A 318 -4.84 -9.40 4.86
C ARG A 318 -3.90 -9.63 3.69
N ILE A 319 -4.16 -10.63 2.90
CA ILE A 319 -3.42 -10.94 1.67
C ILE A 319 -4.38 -10.73 0.51
N ARG A 320 -4.05 -9.83 -0.42
CA ARG A 320 -4.78 -9.66 -1.68
C ARG A 320 -4.30 -10.70 -2.67
N THR A 321 -5.22 -11.25 -3.45
CA THR A 321 -4.90 -12.13 -4.56
C THR A 321 -4.90 -11.35 -5.87
N ASP A 322 -3.92 -11.63 -6.74
CA ASP A 322 -3.74 -10.95 -8.05
C ASP A 322 -4.20 -11.83 -9.22
N ASN A 323 -4.87 -12.93 -8.92
CA ASN A 323 -5.38 -13.91 -9.91
C ASN A 323 -4.31 -14.44 -10.87
N THR A 324 -3.09 -14.63 -10.38
CA THR A 324 -1.98 -15.14 -11.21
C THR A 324 -2.12 -16.62 -11.55
N GLY A 325 -2.94 -17.37 -10.79
CA GLY A 325 -3.06 -18.81 -10.91
C GLY A 325 -1.87 -19.59 -10.36
N GLU A 326 -0.91 -18.94 -9.73
CA GLU A 326 0.30 -19.54 -9.18
C GLU A 326 0.18 -19.82 -7.68
N TRP A 327 1.00 -20.74 -7.18
CA TRP A 327 1.15 -20.95 -5.74
C TRP A 327 2.09 -19.91 -5.16
N LYS A 328 1.64 -19.19 -4.14
CA LYS A 328 2.40 -18.19 -3.40
C LYS A 328 2.56 -18.60 -1.95
N SER A 329 3.66 -18.18 -1.33
CA SER A 329 3.90 -18.38 0.10
C SER A 329 3.64 -17.12 0.89
N ALA A 330 3.08 -17.26 2.08
CA ALA A 330 2.88 -16.16 3.01
C ALA A 330 3.47 -16.46 4.38
N LYS A 331 3.94 -15.40 5.05
CA LYS A 331 4.39 -15.40 6.44
C LYS A 331 3.62 -14.34 7.19
N VAL A 332 2.93 -14.75 8.24
CA VAL A 332 2.12 -13.86 9.07
C VAL A 332 2.57 -13.95 10.52
N GLU A 333 2.78 -12.82 11.18
CA GLU A 333 3.02 -12.74 12.62
C GLU A 333 1.70 -12.90 13.38
N LEU A 334 1.65 -13.79 14.36
CA LEU A 334 0.46 -14.13 15.14
C LEU A 334 0.41 -13.38 16.48
#